data_9c7ec37586b14f47820e1761965fdeba
#
_entry.id   9c7ec37586b14f47820e1761965fdeba
#
_cell.length_a   1.000
_cell.length_b   1.000
_cell.length_c   1.000
_cell.angle_alpha   90.00
_cell.angle_beta   90.00
_cell.angle_gamma   90.00
#
_symmetry.space_group_name_H-M   'P 1'
#
loop_
_entity.id
_entity.type
_entity.pdbx_description
1 polymer ?
#
loop_
_entity_poly.entity_id
_entity_poly.type
_entity_poly.pdbx_seq_one_letter_code
_entity_poly.pdbx_strand_id
1 'polypeptide(L)'
;MMTSGTEKIQRYRQAFLGSMIGAMVSPLLVLSIMALFVDPWCALVLLGFVPLVPAIIFGFSKLTRKVSSSSRRRRNQLAASYLDALSGLETLTLLGAADSKGQQLAQIGEENRLSTMRLLAANQLILLVIDLGFNLLLLTTGFALTLWKVINGAWGSDITVIAPVVSMLGLTLLLLEPMNKIGSFFYVGMAGMANQRLVRAFLSGKAPSQGQGGDARPDKTPVTPHQSDSFLSLQDLTFAYPDGDPVLQNLDLEIKPGEWVAICGPSGAGKSTLIEVLKGNLLPSQGTYYLQGHALDANSSAWFADQSALVQQHTWIFTGTIRSNLMMVAPRASEDRLWECLETVGLAAEVRAFAQGLDTPVGEDGYALSGGQAQRLSLARALLSQRELLLLDEPTSQIDLESEAAITQALAEVAKEKTIVLLTHRASALEFADRVLYLQDGALKEVVR
;
A
#
# COMPACT_ATOMS: atom_id res chain seq x y z
N MET A 1 3.74 6.59 -1.42
CA MET A 1 2.60 6.64 -0.46
C MET A 1 3.01 6.39 1.00
N MET A 2 3.96 5.52 1.31
CA MET A 2 4.34 5.21 2.70
C MET A 2 5.04 6.35 3.43
N THR A 3 5.97 7.07 2.79
CA THR A 3 6.72 8.17 3.41
C THR A 3 5.83 9.32 3.89
N SER A 4 4.89 9.79 3.06
CA SER A 4 3.98 10.87 3.45
C SER A 4 2.92 10.44 4.48
N GLY A 5 2.63 9.15 4.59
CA GLY A 5 1.69 8.60 5.58
C GLY A 5 2.29 8.54 6.99
N THR A 6 3.53 8.12 7.11
CA THR A 6 4.26 8.06 8.39
C THR A 6 4.53 9.42 8.97
N GLU A 7 4.93 10.42 8.17
CA GLU A 7 5.07 11.81 8.61
C GLU A 7 3.76 12.40 9.15
N LYS A 8 2.63 12.11 8.50
CA LYS A 8 1.31 12.58 8.98
C LYS A 8 0.91 11.94 10.30
N ILE A 9 1.26 10.67 10.53
CA ILE A 9 1.03 9.98 11.80
C ILE A 9 1.94 10.55 12.89
N GLN A 10 3.20 10.84 12.58
CA GLN A 10 4.12 11.46 13.51
C GLN A 10 3.66 12.86 13.93
N ARG A 11 3.29 13.72 12.98
CA ARG A 11 2.68 15.04 13.28
C ARG A 11 1.40 14.92 14.10
N TYR A 12 0.55 13.94 13.78
CA TYR A 12 -0.65 13.67 14.56
C TYR A 12 -0.32 13.35 16.03
N ARG A 13 0.64 12.47 16.29
CA ARG A 13 1.01 12.10 17.66
C ARG A 13 1.69 13.23 18.41
N GLN A 14 2.63 13.93 17.80
CA GLN A 14 3.44 14.96 18.46
C GLN A 14 2.70 16.28 18.63
N ALA A 15 2.02 16.77 17.59
CA ALA A 15 1.38 18.07 17.64
C ALA A 15 -0.09 18.01 18.08
N PHE A 16 -0.79 16.91 17.83
CA PHE A 16 -2.23 16.83 18.05
C PHE A 16 -2.61 16.47 19.50
N LEU A 17 -1.99 15.43 20.09
CA LEU A 17 -2.44 14.93 21.40
C LEU A 17 -2.23 15.95 22.52
N GLY A 18 -1.05 16.52 22.62
CA GLY A 18 -0.73 17.51 23.66
C GLY A 18 -1.56 18.77 23.53
N SER A 19 -1.67 19.30 22.30
CA SER A 19 -2.43 20.52 22.02
C SER A 19 -3.94 20.33 22.18
N MET A 20 -4.46 19.15 21.87
CA MET A 20 -5.88 18.83 22.05
C MET A 20 -6.26 18.74 23.53
N ILE A 21 -5.44 18.09 24.36
CA ILE A 21 -5.64 18.05 25.80
C ILE A 21 -5.62 19.47 26.38
N GLY A 22 -4.63 20.27 25.99
CA GLY A 22 -4.55 21.68 26.39
C GLY A 22 -5.78 22.47 25.98
N ALA A 23 -6.25 22.35 24.74
CA ALA A 23 -7.42 23.05 24.24
C ALA A 23 -8.74 22.60 24.91
N MET A 24 -8.84 21.38 25.43
CA MET A 24 -10.01 20.92 26.19
C MET A 24 -9.95 21.32 27.66
N VAL A 25 -8.77 21.29 28.27
CA VAL A 25 -8.60 21.63 29.70
C VAL A 25 -8.63 23.13 29.94
N SER A 26 -8.08 23.94 29.02
CA SER A 26 -7.97 25.37 29.20
C SER A 26 -9.33 26.13 29.34
N PRO A 27 -10.39 25.82 28.57
CA PRO A 27 -11.72 26.40 28.79
C PRO A 27 -12.28 26.07 30.16
N LEU A 28 -12.10 24.82 30.62
CA LEU A 28 -12.57 24.39 31.93
C LEU A 28 -11.86 25.10 33.05
N LEU A 29 -10.55 25.36 32.94
CA LEU A 29 -9.78 26.15 33.88
C LEU A 29 -10.27 27.61 33.93
N VAL A 30 -10.44 28.24 32.78
CA VAL A 30 -10.94 29.62 32.68
C VAL A 30 -12.34 29.75 33.30
N LEU A 31 -13.23 28.82 32.98
CA LEU A 31 -14.60 28.80 33.53
C LEU A 31 -14.60 28.49 35.04
N SER A 32 -13.68 27.66 35.53
CA SER A 32 -13.54 27.41 36.98
C SER A 32 -13.06 28.65 37.71
N ILE A 33 -12.09 29.39 37.18
CA ILE A 33 -11.64 30.67 37.74
C ILE A 33 -12.79 31.67 37.72
N MET A 34 -13.56 31.75 36.62
CA MET A 34 -14.72 32.61 36.52
C MET A 34 -15.79 32.26 37.57
N ALA A 35 -16.06 30.96 37.77
CA ALA A 35 -17.03 30.54 38.77
C ALA A 35 -16.63 30.84 40.22
N LEU A 36 -15.33 30.74 40.54
CA LEU A 36 -14.81 30.96 41.88
C LEU A 36 -14.64 32.45 42.24
N PHE A 37 -14.22 33.27 41.29
CA PHE A 37 -13.79 34.61 41.55
C PHE A 37 -14.72 35.73 41.02
N VAL A 38 -15.63 35.37 40.07
CA VAL A 38 -16.52 36.36 39.44
C VAL A 38 -17.99 36.01 39.72
N ASP A 39 -18.49 34.96 39.09
CA ASP A 39 -19.89 34.55 39.24
C ASP A 39 -20.11 33.13 38.71
N PRO A 40 -20.59 32.18 39.55
CA PRO A 40 -20.80 30.78 39.13
C PRO A 40 -21.92 30.63 38.09
N TRP A 41 -22.93 31.49 38.10
CA TRP A 41 -24.02 31.45 37.14
C TRP A 41 -23.60 31.85 35.74
N CYS A 42 -22.79 32.90 35.62
CA CYS A 42 -22.22 33.33 34.34
C CYS A 42 -21.29 32.28 33.74
N ALA A 43 -20.46 31.64 34.59
CA ALA A 43 -19.61 30.54 34.17
C ALA A 43 -20.42 29.33 33.65
N LEU A 44 -21.55 28.97 34.32
CA LEU A 44 -22.43 27.90 33.89
C LEU A 44 -23.06 28.14 32.51
N VAL A 45 -23.51 29.39 32.25
CA VAL A 45 -24.07 29.77 30.95
C VAL A 45 -23.00 29.66 29.85
N LEU A 46 -21.80 30.16 30.10
CA LEU A 46 -20.70 30.07 29.13
C LEU A 46 -20.19 28.64 28.94
N LEU A 47 -20.27 27.78 29.95
CA LEU A 47 -19.95 26.34 29.83
C LEU A 47 -20.83 25.64 28.76
N GLY A 48 -22.07 26.09 28.60
CA GLY A 48 -22.98 25.57 27.56
C GLY A 48 -22.46 25.76 26.13
N PHE A 49 -21.55 26.73 25.91
CA PHE A 49 -20.93 26.96 24.59
C PHE A 49 -19.81 26.00 24.28
N VAL A 50 -19.17 25.38 25.29
CA VAL A 50 -18.04 24.49 25.08
C VAL A 50 -18.39 23.30 24.16
N PRO A 51 -19.50 22.58 24.34
CA PRO A 51 -19.89 21.47 23.45
C PRO A 51 -20.43 21.92 22.08
N LEU A 52 -20.80 23.21 21.95
CA LEU A 52 -21.40 23.72 20.71
C LEU A 52 -20.41 23.71 19.55
N VAL A 53 -19.13 24.09 19.80
CA VAL A 53 -18.08 24.08 18.77
C VAL A 53 -17.87 22.69 18.17
N PRO A 54 -17.61 21.62 18.95
CA PRO A 54 -17.52 20.26 18.40
C PRO A 54 -18.80 19.82 17.67
N ALA A 55 -19.97 20.21 18.15
CA ALA A 55 -21.26 19.86 17.53
C ALA A 55 -21.43 20.51 16.14
N ILE A 56 -21.11 21.79 16.02
CA ILE A 56 -21.12 22.53 14.75
C ILE A 56 -20.14 21.87 13.76
N ILE A 57 -18.91 21.62 14.18
CA ILE A 57 -17.88 20.99 13.33
C ILE A 57 -18.32 19.59 12.88
N PHE A 58 -18.90 18.80 13.77
CA PHE A 58 -19.40 17.47 13.41
C PHE A 58 -20.54 17.53 12.38
N GLY A 59 -21.44 18.48 12.52
CA GLY A 59 -22.52 18.73 11.55
C GLY A 59 -21.96 19.07 10.16
N PHE A 60 -21.02 20.00 10.08
CA PHE A 60 -20.38 20.39 8.81
C PHE A 60 -19.47 19.30 8.24
N SER A 61 -18.89 18.44 9.08
CA SER A 61 -18.00 17.36 8.61
C SER A 61 -18.67 16.38 7.63
N LYS A 62 -19.98 16.16 7.78
CA LYS A 62 -20.77 15.33 6.84
C LYS A 62 -20.86 15.97 5.47
N LEU A 63 -21.03 17.30 5.41
CA LEU A 63 -21.14 18.05 4.16
C LEU A 63 -19.80 18.10 3.41
N THR A 64 -18.71 18.30 4.13
CA THR A 64 -17.36 18.41 3.54
C THR A 64 -16.74 17.08 3.15
N ARG A 65 -17.16 15.95 3.71
CA ARG A 65 -16.65 14.62 3.36
C ARG A 65 -16.77 14.32 1.87
N LYS A 66 -17.91 14.62 1.25
CA LYS A 66 -18.17 14.40 -0.18
C LYS A 66 -17.24 15.23 -1.06
N VAL A 67 -17.07 16.51 -0.72
CA VAL A 67 -16.19 17.43 -1.45
C VAL A 67 -14.71 17.05 -1.30
N SER A 68 -14.29 16.72 -0.08
CA SER A 68 -12.92 16.28 0.21
C SER A 68 -12.55 14.96 -0.48
N SER A 69 -13.46 13.96 -0.49
CA SER A 69 -13.22 12.69 -1.18
C SER A 69 -13.09 12.88 -2.69
N SER A 70 -13.92 13.72 -3.30
CA SER A 70 -13.85 14.06 -4.72
C SER A 70 -12.53 14.76 -5.07
N SER A 71 -12.10 15.74 -4.29
CA SER A 71 -10.82 16.45 -4.52
C SER A 71 -9.61 15.51 -4.40
N ARG A 72 -9.63 14.60 -3.43
CA ARG A 72 -8.57 13.58 -3.27
C ARG A 72 -8.51 12.65 -4.47
N ARG A 73 -9.66 12.18 -4.97
CA ARG A 73 -9.75 11.30 -6.13
C ARG A 73 -9.18 11.97 -7.38
N ARG A 74 -9.55 13.23 -7.67
CA ARG A 74 -9.05 13.99 -8.82
C ARG A 74 -7.54 14.27 -8.74
N ARG A 75 -7.02 14.56 -7.55
CA ARG A 75 -5.57 14.72 -7.33
C ARG A 75 -4.80 13.43 -7.58
N ASN A 76 -5.32 12.27 -7.11
CA ASN A 76 -4.69 10.98 -7.38
C ASN A 76 -4.75 10.62 -8.85
N GLN A 77 -5.85 10.93 -9.54
CA GLN A 77 -5.99 10.74 -10.99
C GLN A 77 -4.97 11.58 -11.76
N LEU A 78 -4.80 12.86 -11.38
CA LEU A 78 -3.80 13.73 -11.99
C LEU A 78 -2.39 13.18 -11.80
N ALA A 79 -2.04 12.75 -10.57
CA ALA A 79 -0.73 12.17 -10.27
C ALA A 79 -0.48 10.89 -11.09
N ALA A 80 -1.47 10.00 -11.21
CA ALA A 80 -1.36 8.79 -12.03
C ALA A 80 -1.16 9.13 -13.51
N SER A 81 -1.91 10.12 -14.04
CA SER A 81 -1.78 10.56 -15.44
C SER A 81 -0.43 11.21 -15.73
N TYR A 82 0.17 11.93 -14.75
CA TYR A 82 1.53 12.45 -14.90
C TYR A 82 2.57 11.33 -14.93
N LEU A 83 2.47 10.36 -14.03
CA LEU A 83 3.39 9.21 -14.00
C LEU A 83 3.30 8.41 -15.31
N ASP A 84 2.08 8.16 -15.80
CA ASP A 84 1.84 7.50 -17.08
C ASP A 84 2.49 8.25 -18.24
N ALA A 85 2.32 9.58 -18.31
CA ALA A 85 2.93 10.40 -19.35
C ALA A 85 4.46 10.44 -19.26
N LEU A 86 5.04 10.47 -18.05
CA LEU A 86 6.49 10.43 -17.85
C LEU A 86 7.07 9.06 -18.23
N SER A 87 6.42 7.97 -17.81
CA SER A 87 6.86 6.62 -18.16
C SER A 87 6.77 6.33 -19.66
N GLY A 88 5.79 6.95 -20.36
CA GLY A 88 5.62 6.82 -21.80
C GLY A 88 6.22 7.97 -22.62
N LEU A 89 7.07 8.82 -22.05
CA LEU A 89 7.53 10.06 -22.72
C LEU A 89 8.27 9.78 -24.04
N GLU A 90 9.12 8.78 -24.07
CA GLU A 90 9.84 8.35 -25.26
C GLU A 90 8.86 7.92 -26.38
N THR A 91 7.89 7.07 -26.02
CA THR A 91 6.84 6.62 -26.95
C THR A 91 6.00 7.79 -27.47
N LEU A 92 5.60 8.71 -26.58
CA LEU A 92 4.83 9.90 -26.95
C LEU A 92 5.59 10.80 -27.92
N THR A 93 6.91 10.94 -27.72
CA THR A 93 7.80 11.73 -28.57
C THR A 93 7.95 11.07 -29.96
N LEU A 94 8.22 9.77 -30.00
CA LEU A 94 8.34 9.00 -31.24
C LEU A 94 7.06 8.99 -32.08
N LEU A 95 5.89 8.97 -31.43
CA LEU A 95 4.58 9.02 -32.07
C LEU A 95 4.12 10.45 -32.41
N GLY A 96 4.86 11.50 -32.02
CA GLY A 96 4.44 12.89 -32.18
C GLY A 96 3.18 13.25 -31.39
N ALA A 97 2.85 12.49 -30.34
CA ALA A 97 1.62 12.62 -29.54
C ALA A 97 1.79 13.45 -28.26
N ALA A 98 2.96 14.04 -28.03
CA ALA A 98 3.30 14.78 -26.81
C ALA A 98 2.36 15.98 -26.57
N ASP A 99 2.03 16.76 -27.62
CA ASP A 99 1.13 17.91 -27.50
C ASP A 99 -0.31 17.50 -27.12
N SER A 100 -0.82 16.42 -27.73
CA SER A 100 -2.14 15.88 -27.42
C SER A 100 -2.23 15.40 -25.96
N LYS A 101 -1.21 14.68 -25.48
CA LYS A 101 -1.12 14.25 -24.08
C LYS A 101 -0.98 15.44 -23.15
N GLY A 102 -0.23 16.47 -23.53
CA GLY A 102 -0.11 17.75 -22.80
C GLY A 102 -1.46 18.44 -22.61
N GLN A 103 -2.27 18.54 -23.67
CA GLN A 103 -3.62 19.10 -23.60
C GLN A 103 -4.53 18.28 -22.67
N GLN A 104 -4.48 16.96 -22.75
CA GLN A 104 -5.21 16.06 -21.86
C GLN A 104 -4.82 16.28 -20.38
N LEU A 105 -3.52 16.39 -20.09
CA LEU A 105 -3.02 16.68 -18.75
C LEU A 105 -3.47 18.05 -18.25
N ALA A 106 -3.46 19.07 -19.11
CA ALA A 106 -3.95 20.41 -18.79
C ALA A 106 -5.44 20.39 -18.42
N GLN A 107 -6.26 19.63 -19.13
CA GLN A 107 -7.68 19.46 -18.82
C GLN A 107 -7.89 18.79 -17.46
N ILE A 108 -7.22 17.67 -17.19
CA ILE A 108 -7.27 16.98 -15.88
C ILE A 108 -6.76 17.89 -14.77
N GLY A 109 -5.71 18.69 -15.04
CA GLY A 109 -5.17 19.70 -14.14
C GLY A 109 -6.20 20.77 -13.78
N GLU A 110 -6.94 21.29 -14.77
CA GLU A 110 -7.99 22.29 -14.54
C GLU A 110 -9.17 21.70 -13.74
N GLU A 111 -9.57 20.47 -14.00
CA GLU A 111 -10.58 19.78 -13.18
C GLU A 111 -10.15 19.61 -11.73
N ASN A 112 -8.86 19.26 -11.50
CA ASN A 112 -8.30 19.18 -10.15
C ASN A 112 -8.25 20.57 -9.50
N ARG A 113 -7.88 21.63 -10.22
CA ARG A 113 -7.88 23.01 -9.72
C ARG A 113 -9.26 23.42 -9.27
N LEU A 114 -10.29 23.24 -10.09
CA LEU A 114 -11.68 23.56 -9.76
C LEU A 114 -12.19 22.79 -8.54
N SER A 115 -11.85 21.49 -8.45
CA SER A 115 -12.22 20.65 -7.30
C SER A 115 -11.52 21.11 -6.01
N THR A 116 -10.27 21.55 -6.11
CA THR A 116 -9.49 22.08 -4.98
C THR A 116 -10.06 23.42 -4.53
N MET A 117 -10.43 24.33 -5.48
CA MET A 117 -11.06 25.59 -5.15
C MET A 117 -12.41 25.41 -4.44
N ARG A 118 -13.23 24.45 -4.87
CA ARG A 118 -14.48 24.10 -4.17
C ARG A 118 -14.23 23.59 -2.75
N LEU A 119 -13.19 22.77 -2.56
CA LEU A 119 -12.80 22.31 -1.22
C LEU A 119 -12.34 23.47 -0.33
N LEU A 120 -11.50 24.36 -0.87
CA LEU A 120 -11.03 25.53 -0.14
C LEU A 120 -12.18 26.49 0.22
N ALA A 121 -13.09 26.76 -0.71
CA ALA A 121 -14.28 27.59 -0.46
C ALA A 121 -15.17 26.99 0.64
N ALA A 122 -15.43 25.67 0.60
CA ALA A 122 -16.19 25.00 1.65
C ALA A 122 -15.49 25.07 3.01
N ASN A 123 -14.16 24.90 3.03
CA ASN A 123 -13.37 25.02 4.25
C ASN A 123 -13.38 26.47 4.79
N GLN A 124 -13.24 27.47 3.93
CA GLN A 124 -13.28 28.87 4.31
C GLN A 124 -14.66 29.28 4.88
N LEU A 125 -15.74 28.74 4.31
CA LEU A 125 -17.09 28.99 4.82
C LEU A 125 -17.25 28.43 6.24
N ILE A 126 -16.70 27.24 6.52
CA ILE A 126 -16.74 26.66 7.88
C ILE A 126 -15.95 27.52 8.86
N LEU A 127 -14.75 27.95 8.50
CA LEU A 127 -13.95 28.82 9.34
C LEU A 127 -14.68 30.12 9.61
N LEU A 128 -15.30 30.74 8.61
CA LEU A 128 -16.08 31.95 8.78
C LEU A 128 -17.28 31.75 9.72
N VAL A 129 -17.99 30.65 9.64
CA VAL A 129 -19.10 30.33 10.56
C VAL A 129 -18.60 30.12 11.99
N ILE A 130 -17.45 29.46 12.17
CA ILE A 130 -16.87 29.28 13.50
C ILE A 130 -16.29 30.58 14.05
N ASP A 131 -15.43 31.24 13.29
CA ASP A 131 -14.70 32.42 13.80
C ASP A 131 -15.63 33.62 13.98
N LEU A 132 -16.50 33.89 13.01
CA LEU A 132 -17.41 35.03 13.12
C LEU A 132 -18.67 34.68 13.91
N GLY A 133 -19.34 33.58 13.59
CA GLY A 133 -20.61 33.20 14.22
C GLY A 133 -20.46 32.83 15.69
N PHE A 134 -19.56 31.90 15.99
CA PHE A 134 -19.37 31.42 17.35
C PHE A 134 -18.68 32.46 18.25
N ASN A 135 -17.59 33.07 17.76
CA ASN A 135 -16.89 34.09 18.57
C ASN A 135 -17.75 35.31 18.86
N LEU A 136 -18.53 35.78 17.86
CA LEU A 136 -19.47 36.85 18.05
C LEU A 136 -20.57 36.50 19.08
N LEU A 137 -21.10 35.25 18.98
CA LEU A 137 -22.12 34.78 19.92
C LEU A 137 -21.57 34.66 21.34
N LEU A 138 -20.36 34.17 21.53
CA LEU A 138 -19.70 34.04 22.82
C LEU A 138 -19.45 35.45 23.44
N LEU A 139 -18.90 36.38 22.64
CA LEU A 139 -18.64 37.74 23.10
C LEU A 139 -19.92 38.50 23.44
N THR A 140 -20.94 38.45 22.60
CA THR A 140 -22.23 39.11 22.86
C THR A 140 -22.93 38.53 24.09
N THR A 141 -22.82 37.22 24.31
CA THR A 141 -23.38 36.58 25.52
C THR A 141 -22.61 37.03 26.77
N GLY A 142 -21.27 37.02 26.73
CA GLY A 142 -20.44 37.49 27.84
C GLY A 142 -20.69 38.94 28.18
N PHE A 143 -20.83 39.79 27.15
CA PHE A 143 -21.16 41.21 27.33
C PHE A 143 -22.58 41.39 27.89
N ALA A 144 -23.59 40.69 27.35
CA ALA A 144 -24.97 40.75 27.81
C ALA A 144 -25.13 40.30 29.27
N LEU A 145 -24.42 39.21 29.66
CA LEU A 145 -24.39 38.73 31.05
C LEU A 145 -23.77 39.79 31.99
N THR A 146 -22.66 40.38 31.57
CA THR A 146 -21.99 41.45 32.32
C THR A 146 -22.93 42.65 32.51
N LEU A 147 -23.56 43.12 31.44
CA LEU A 147 -24.50 44.22 31.46
C LEU A 147 -25.70 43.93 32.36
N TRP A 148 -26.26 42.72 32.23
CA TRP A 148 -27.40 42.26 33.05
C TRP A 148 -27.06 42.27 34.56
N LYS A 149 -25.86 41.79 34.93
CA LYS A 149 -25.40 41.78 36.33
C LYS A 149 -25.18 43.19 36.88
N VAL A 150 -24.66 44.12 36.08
CA VAL A 150 -24.47 45.54 36.46
C VAL A 150 -25.81 46.23 36.66
N ILE A 151 -26.75 46.08 35.72
CA ILE A 151 -28.09 46.72 35.81
C ILE A 151 -28.86 46.20 37.03
N ASN A 152 -28.77 44.93 37.37
CA ASN A 152 -29.44 44.35 38.52
C ASN A 152 -28.69 44.59 39.86
N GLY A 153 -27.59 45.35 39.85
CA GLY A 153 -26.82 45.67 41.05
C GLY A 153 -26.18 44.47 41.76
N ALA A 154 -26.04 43.32 41.06
CA ALA A 154 -25.54 42.10 41.63
C ALA A 154 -24.07 42.17 42.13
N TRP A 155 -23.29 43.10 41.59
CA TRP A 155 -21.88 43.34 41.98
C TRP A 155 -21.68 44.66 42.75
N GLY A 156 -22.77 45.27 43.25
CA GLY A 156 -22.74 46.58 43.94
C GLY A 156 -22.94 47.77 42.98
N SER A 157 -22.95 48.98 43.52
CA SER A 157 -23.18 50.20 42.73
C SER A 157 -21.96 51.16 42.71
N ASP A 158 -20.91 50.83 43.45
CA ASP A 158 -19.73 51.64 43.61
C ASP A 158 -18.54 51.21 42.72
N ILE A 159 -17.37 51.79 42.94
CA ILE A 159 -16.14 51.51 42.19
C ILE A 159 -15.75 50.01 42.24
N THR A 160 -16.30 49.23 43.16
CA THR A 160 -16.13 47.80 43.32
C THR A 160 -16.67 46.99 42.13
N VAL A 161 -17.62 47.52 41.36
CA VAL A 161 -18.18 46.93 40.15
C VAL A 161 -17.14 46.76 39.02
N ILE A 162 -16.12 47.62 39.00
CA ILE A 162 -15.13 47.63 37.92
C ILE A 162 -14.36 46.33 37.87
N ALA A 163 -13.94 45.79 38.99
CA ALA A 163 -13.13 44.54 39.05
C ALA A 163 -13.85 43.33 38.46
N PRO A 164 -15.10 42.97 38.88
CA PRO A 164 -15.82 41.83 38.28
C PRO A 164 -16.18 42.06 36.79
N VAL A 165 -16.47 43.32 36.37
CA VAL A 165 -16.74 43.62 34.95
C VAL A 165 -15.51 43.35 34.08
N VAL A 166 -14.37 43.93 34.47
CA VAL A 166 -13.11 43.71 33.74
C VAL A 166 -12.69 42.23 33.73
N SER A 167 -12.84 41.58 34.88
CA SER A 167 -12.53 40.15 35.00
C SER A 167 -13.44 39.28 34.11
N MET A 168 -14.74 39.54 34.07
CA MET A 168 -15.72 38.85 33.26
C MET A 168 -15.43 38.98 31.78
N LEU A 169 -15.19 40.21 31.32
CA LEU A 169 -14.87 40.48 29.91
C LEU A 169 -13.52 39.90 29.53
N GLY A 170 -12.50 40.03 30.38
CA GLY A 170 -11.17 39.48 30.17
C GLY A 170 -11.18 37.94 30.07
N LEU A 171 -11.88 37.26 30.99
CA LEU A 171 -12.02 35.82 30.99
C LEU A 171 -12.85 35.32 29.78
N THR A 172 -13.85 36.07 29.33
CA THR A 172 -14.61 35.78 28.12
C THR A 172 -13.72 35.86 26.88
N LEU A 173 -12.87 36.87 26.78
CA LEU A 173 -11.87 36.99 25.71
C LEU A 173 -10.86 35.87 25.75
N LEU A 174 -10.42 35.44 26.93
CA LEU A 174 -9.48 34.33 27.09
C LEU A 174 -10.05 33.00 26.63
N LEU A 175 -11.38 32.82 26.63
CA LEU A 175 -12.05 31.61 26.12
C LEU A 175 -12.01 31.49 24.59
N LEU A 176 -11.81 32.56 23.83
CA LEU A 176 -11.83 32.55 22.38
C LEU A 176 -10.70 31.68 21.78
N GLU A 177 -9.48 31.84 22.27
CA GLU A 177 -8.32 31.14 21.73
C GLU A 177 -8.41 29.60 21.83
N PRO A 178 -8.71 29.00 23.00
CA PRO A 178 -8.85 27.55 23.10
C PRO A 178 -10.04 27.04 22.31
N MET A 179 -11.13 27.79 22.19
CA MET A 179 -12.29 27.39 21.38
C MET A 179 -11.93 27.29 19.87
N ASN A 180 -11.20 28.31 19.37
CA ASN A 180 -10.73 28.29 17.98
C ASN A 180 -9.72 27.16 17.73
N LYS A 181 -8.86 26.82 18.70
CA LYS A 181 -7.96 25.67 18.61
C LYS A 181 -8.72 24.34 18.51
N ILE A 182 -9.80 24.15 19.26
CA ILE A 182 -10.63 22.93 19.16
C ILE A 182 -11.11 22.73 17.71
N GLY A 183 -11.54 23.81 17.04
CA GLY A 183 -11.97 23.77 15.64
C GLY A 183 -10.90 23.28 14.68
N SER A 184 -9.72 23.82 14.76
CA SER A 184 -8.59 23.48 13.89
C SER A 184 -8.08 22.04 14.14
N PHE A 185 -8.04 21.60 15.39
CA PHE A 185 -7.58 20.26 15.76
C PHE A 185 -8.51 19.16 15.29
N PHE A 186 -9.81 19.39 15.25
CA PHE A 186 -10.75 18.40 14.75
C PHE A 186 -10.46 18.03 13.28
N TYR A 187 -10.08 19.02 12.46
CA TYR A 187 -9.73 18.82 11.05
C TYR A 187 -8.44 18.01 10.88
N VAL A 188 -7.40 18.35 11.63
CA VAL A 188 -6.11 17.61 11.61
C VAL A 188 -6.29 16.19 12.17
N GLY A 189 -7.07 16.02 13.22
CA GLY A 189 -7.35 14.74 13.86
C GLY A 189 -8.04 13.74 12.94
N MET A 190 -9.04 14.17 12.18
CA MET A 190 -9.74 13.29 11.22
C MET A 190 -8.81 12.79 10.12
N ALA A 191 -7.90 13.62 9.61
CA ALA A 191 -6.92 13.23 8.61
C ALA A 191 -5.90 12.22 9.17
N GLY A 192 -5.45 12.42 10.41
CA GLY A 192 -4.53 11.50 11.10
C GLY A 192 -5.14 10.13 11.37
N MET A 193 -6.36 10.09 11.88
CA MET A 193 -7.09 8.82 12.15
C MET A 193 -7.36 8.01 10.88
N ALA A 194 -7.66 8.67 9.76
CA ALA A 194 -7.87 7.98 8.48
C ALA A 194 -6.58 7.29 7.99
N ASN A 195 -5.42 7.97 8.09
CA ASN A 195 -4.13 7.39 7.72
C ASN A 195 -3.70 6.27 8.68
N GLN A 196 -3.99 6.41 9.97
CA GLN A 196 -3.68 5.36 10.96
C GLN A 196 -4.49 4.06 10.69
N ARG A 197 -5.74 4.18 10.25
CA ARG A 197 -6.54 3.00 9.84
C ARG A 197 -5.95 2.30 8.62
N LEU A 198 -5.49 3.06 7.61
CA LEU A 198 -4.84 2.51 6.43
C LEU A 198 -3.55 1.76 6.77
N VAL A 199 -2.70 2.35 7.63
CA VAL A 199 -1.46 1.69 8.07
C VAL A 199 -1.76 0.44 8.92
N ARG A 200 -2.74 0.50 9.82
CA ARG A 200 -3.16 -0.70 10.58
C ARG A 200 -3.71 -1.79 9.68
N ALA A 201 -4.53 -1.45 8.67
CA ALA A 201 -5.05 -2.41 7.70
C ALA A 201 -3.90 -3.06 6.92
N PHE A 202 -2.91 -2.29 6.51
CA PHE A 202 -1.70 -2.81 5.85
C PHE A 202 -0.89 -3.73 6.76
N LEU A 203 -0.60 -3.32 7.99
CA LEU A 203 0.17 -4.11 8.96
C LEU A 203 -0.56 -5.37 9.44
N SER A 204 -1.89 -5.39 9.40
CA SER A 204 -2.70 -6.55 9.77
C SER A 204 -2.92 -7.54 8.60
N GLY A 205 -2.26 -7.35 7.46
CA GLY A 205 -2.45 -8.18 6.27
C GLY A 205 -3.82 -8.02 5.59
N LYS A 206 -4.69 -7.18 6.15
CA LYS A 206 -5.97 -6.82 5.54
C LYS A 206 -5.76 -5.63 4.62
N ALA A 207 -5.29 -5.88 3.40
CA ALA A 207 -5.32 -4.86 2.36
C ALA A 207 -6.77 -4.35 2.22
N PRO A 208 -7.01 -3.03 2.11
CA PRO A 208 -8.34 -2.54 1.80
C PRO A 208 -8.66 -3.00 0.37
N SER A 209 -9.45 -4.03 0.24
CA SER A 209 -10.09 -4.39 -1.01
C SER A 209 -10.92 -3.19 -1.46
N GLN A 210 -10.51 -2.51 -2.50
CA GLN A 210 -11.37 -1.62 -3.27
C GLN A 210 -12.30 -2.55 -4.08
N GLY A 211 -13.46 -2.83 -3.50
CA GLY A 211 -14.48 -3.65 -4.15
C GLY A 211 -15.32 -4.32 -3.07
N GLN A 212 -16.56 -3.91 -2.96
CA GLN A 212 -17.58 -4.63 -2.23
C GLN A 212 -17.73 -6.01 -2.87
N GLY A 213 -17.28 -7.03 -2.19
CA GLY A 213 -17.50 -8.42 -2.55
C GLY A 213 -17.72 -9.20 -1.26
N GLY A 214 -18.83 -9.90 -1.21
CA GLY A 214 -19.52 -10.47 -0.06
C GLY A 214 -18.66 -11.17 0.98
N ASP A 215 -19.14 -11.12 2.21
CA ASP A 215 -18.79 -11.96 3.34
C ASP A 215 -19.05 -13.45 3.02
N ALA A 216 -18.19 -14.05 2.25
CA ALA A 216 -18.02 -15.49 2.24
C ALA A 216 -16.83 -15.80 3.16
N ARG A 217 -17.09 -15.96 4.44
CA ARG A 217 -16.19 -16.69 5.33
C ARG A 217 -16.12 -18.12 4.79
N PRO A 218 -14.93 -18.59 4.35
CA PRO A 218 -14.80 -20.01 4.07
C PRO A 218 -15.06 -20.76 5.39
N ASP A 219 -15.92 -21.74 5.30
CA ASP A 219 -16.24 -22.66 6.37
C ASP A 219 -14.93 -23.29 6.87
N LYS A 220 -14.67 -23.18 8.17
CA LYS A 220 -13.49 -23.75 8.82
C LYS A 220 -13.65 -25.24 8.95
N THR A 221 -13.57 -25.98 7.88
CA THR A 221 -13.26 -27.39 7.95
C THR A 221 -11.75 -27.52 8.15
N PRO A 222 -11.28 -28.20 9.21
CA PRO A 222 -9.86 -28.49 9.36
C PRO A 222 -9.46 -29.39 8.19
N VAL A 223 -8.65 -28.86 7.27
CA VAL A 223 -8.10 -29.64 6.18
C VAL A 223 -7.12 -30.64 6.80
N THR A 224 -7.46 -31.90 6.79
CA THR A 224 -6.58 -32.99 7.20
C THR A 224 -5.30 -32.93 6.38
N PRO A 225 -4.10 -33.13 6.98
CA PRO A 225 -2.86 -33.18 6.24
C PRO A 225 -2.96 -34.25 5.15
N HIS A 226 -2.77 -33.85 3.91
CA HIS A 226 -2.76 -34.78 2.79
C HIS A 226 -1.45 -35.58 2.85
N GLN A 227 -1.55 -36.87 3.19
CA GLN A 227 -0.43 -37.81 3.08
C GLN A 227 -0.29 -38.23 1.62
N SER A 228 0.39 -37.44 0.81
CA SER A 228 0.86 -37.88 -0.52
C SER A 228 2.38 -37.73 -0.56
N ASP A 229 3.04 -38.60 -1.31
CA ASP A 229 4.48 -38.52 -1.60
C ASP A 229 4.81 -37.37 -2.56
N SER A 230 3.81 -36.56 -2.95
CA SER A 230 3.98 -35.41 -3.84
C SER A 230 4.45 -34.17 -3.11
N PHE A 231 5.42 -33.47 -3.68
CA PHE A 231 5.90 -32.18 -3.17
C PHE A 231 4.84 -31.07 -3.34
N LEU A 232 4.16 -31.09 -4.50
CA LEU A 232 3.10 -30.16 -4.87
C LEU A 232 1.93 -30.93 -5.45
N SER A 233 0.69 -30.61 -5.03
CA SER A 233 -0.52 -31.23 -5.56
C SER A 233 -1.63 -30.20 -5.74
N LEU A 234 -2.19 -30.12 -6.94
CA LEU A 234 -3.41 -29.40 -7.27
C LEU A 234 -4.52 -30.43 -7.47
N GLN A 235 -5.70 -30.21 -6.88
CA GLN A 235 -6.86 -31.11 -6.98
C GLN A 235 -8.10 -30.29 -7.35
N ASP A 236 -8.66 -30.57 -8.51
CA ASP A 236 -9.82 -29.89 -9.09
C ASP A 236 -9.71 -28.35 -9.00
N LEU A 237 -8.49 -27.81 -9.15
CA LEU A 237 -8.22 -26.39 -8.90
C LEU A 237 -8.83 -25.52 -9.99
N THR A 238 -9.73 -24.65 -9.57
CA THR A 238 -10.35 -23.63 -10.44
C THR A 238 -10.09 -22.24 -9.87
N PHE A 239 -9.74 -21.28 -10.75
CA PHE A 239 -9.53 -19.90 -10.38
C PHE A 239 -10.22 -18.94 -11.35
N ALA A 240 -10.94 -17.96 -10.80
CA ALA A 240 -11.50 -16.82 -11.52
C ALA A 240 -11.13 -15.50 -10.83
N TYR A 241 -10.88 -14.44 -11.61
CA TYR A 241 -10.78 -13.10 -11.07
C TYR A 241 -12.18 -12.58 -10.67
N PRO A 242 -12.29 -11.59 -9.74
CA PRO A 242 -13.57 -10.99 -9.40
C PRO A 242 -14.33 -10.53 -10.64
N ASP A 243 -15.59 -10.92 -10.75
CA ASP A 243 -16.50 -10.59 -11.85
C ASP A 243 -16.07 -11.09 -13.25
N GLY A 244 -15.13 -12.09 -13.34
CA GLY A 244 -14.65 -12.67 -14.58
C GLY A 244 -14.95 -14.17 -14.74
N ASP A 245 -14.81 -14.66 -15.97
CA ASP A 245 -14.86 -16.09 -16.26
C ASP A 245 -13.67 -16.84 -15.64
N PRO A 246 -13.79 -18.16 -15.36
CA PRO A 246 -12.69 -18.97 -14.86
C PRO A 246 -11.50 -18.97 -15.83
N VAL A 247 -10.32 -18.57 -15.31
CA VAL A 247 -9.04 -18.56 -16.07
C VAL A 247 -8.34 -19.91 -15.97
N LEU A 248 -8.45 -20.58 -14.84
CA LEU A 248 -7.98 -21.94 -14.63
C LEU A 248 -9.18 -22.81 -14.29
N GLN A 249 -9.28 -24.00 -14.87
CA GLN A 249 -10.45 -24.86 -14.76
C GLN A 249 -10.05 -26.30 -14.49
N ASN A 250 -10.50 -26.83 -13.36
CA ASN A 250 -10.34 -28.23 -12.96
C ASN A 250 -8.91 -28.76 -13.18
N LEU A 251 -7.93 -28.03 -12.65
CA LEU A 251 -6.53 -28.42 -12.78
C LEU A 251 -6.18 -29.51 -11.77
N ASP A 252 -5.72 -30.63 -12.29
CA ASP A 252 -5.10 -31.70 -11.53
C ASP A 252 -3.62 -31.80 -11.91
N LEU A 253 -2.74 -31.67 -10.91
CA LEU A 253 -1.30 -31.72 -11.11
C LEU A 253 -0.62 -32.24 -9.84
N GLU A 254 0.21 -33.25 -9.99
CA GLU A 254 1.11 -33.70 -8.93
C GLU A 254 2.56 -33.57 -9.41
N ILE A 255 3.41 -33.01 -8.55
CA ILE A 255 4.85 -32.83 -8.80
C ILE A 255 5.60 -33.46 -7.63
N LYS A 256 6.59 -34.29 -7.93
CA LYS A 256 7.44 -34.94 -6.94
C LYS A 256 8.59 -34.06 -6.49
N PRO A 257 9.19 -34.30 -5.32
CA PRO A 257 10.40 -33.59 -4.91
C PRO A 257 11.52 -33.79 -5.96
N GLY A 258 12.18 -32.69 -6.35
CA GLY A 258 13.25 -32.72 -7.35
C GLY A 258 12.80 -32.90 -8.80
N GLU A 259 11.50 -32.89 -9.07
CA GLU A 259 10.97 -33.01 -10.43
C GLU A 259 11.02 -31.66 -11.15
N TRP A 260 11.44 -31.66 -12.41
CA TRP A 260 11.38 -30.50 -13.30
C TRP A 260 10.20 -30.64 -14.26
N VAL A 261 9.18 -29.81 -14.03
CA VAL A 261 7.98 -29.74 -14.87
C VAL A 261 8.02 -28.49 -15.72
N ALA A 262 7.93 -28.65 -17.04
CA ALA A 262 7.77 -27.55 -17.97
C ALA A 262 6.30 -27.39 -18.38
N ILE A 263 5.80 -26.18 -18.36
CA ILE A 263 4.42 -25.84 -18.76
C ILE A 263 4.49 -24.89 -19.94
N CYS A 264 3.96 -25.32 -21.08
CA CYS A 264 3.85 -24.49 -22.27
C CYS A 264 2.38 -24.21 -22.61
N GLY A 265 2.14 -23.27 -23.52
CA GLY A 265 0.79 -22.90 -23.94
C GLY A 265 0.74 -21.52 -24.59
N PRO A 266 -0.34 -21.18 -25.28
CA PRO A 266 -0.47 -19.90 -25.98
C PRO A 266 -0.50 -18.71 -25.00
N SER A 267 -0.29 -17.49 -25.52
CA SER A 267 -0.46 -16.28 -24.72
C SER A 267 -1.93 -16.18 -24.28
N GLY A 268 -2.16 -15.78 -23.03
CA GLY A 268 -3.51 -15.70 -22.46
C GLY A 268 -4.09 -17.03 -21.93
N ALA A 269 -3.39 -18.16 -22.03
CA ALA A 269 -3.87 -19.47 -21.53
C ALA A 269 -3.99 -19.56 -19.99
N GLY A 270 -3.53 -18.55 -19.23
CA GLY A 270 -3.56 -18.57 -17.77
C GLY A 270 -2.22 -18.92 -17.09
N LYS A 271 -1.11 -19.00 -17.85
CA LYS A 271 0.21 -19.36 -17.30
C LYS A 271 0.65 -18.48 -16.14
N SER A 272 0.60 -17.17 -16.29
CA SER A 272 0.99 -16.24 -15.22
C SER A 272 0.03 -16.31 -14.02
N THR A 273 -1.26 -16.58 -14.26
CA THR A 273 -2.23 -16.83 -13.19
C THR A 273 -1.89 -18.10 -12.41
N LEU A 274 -1.48 -19.15 -13.10
CA LEU A 274 -1.05 -20.39 -12.46
C LEU A 274 0.17 -20.17 -11.55
N ILE A 275 1.18 -19.42 -12.01
CA ILE A 275 2.34 -19.06 -11.16
C ILE A 275 1.90 -18.27 -9.91
N GLU A 276 1.00 -17.31 -10.04
CA GLU A 276 0.51 -16.52 -8.90
C GLU A 276 -0.26 -17.41 -7.88
N VAL A 277 -0.98 -18.44 -8.37
CA VAL A 277 -1.61 -19.44 -7.49
C VAL A 277 -0.54 -20.31 -6.83
N LEU A 278 0.44 -20.84 -7.59
CA LEU A 278 1.51 -21.68 -7.05
C LEU A 278 2.38 -20.94 -6.02
N LYS A 279 2.53 -19.62 -6.17
CA LYS A 279 3.21 -18.76 -5.20
C LYS A 279 2.38 -18.48 -3.95
N GLY A 280 1.08 -18.79 -3.95
CA GLY A 280 0.16 -18.49 -2.87
C GLY A 280 -0.34 -17.05 -2.84
N ASN A 281 -0.12 -16.27 -3.90
CA ASN A 281 -0.61 -14.89 -4.01
C ASN A 281 -2.11 -14.84 -4.37
N LEU A 282 -2.60 -15.86 -5.08
CA LEU A 282 -4.00 -16.01 -5.46
C LEU A 282 -4.56 -17.28 -4.82
N LEU A 283 -5.73 -17.16 -4.20
CA LEU A 283 -6.42 -18.31 -3.62
C LEU A 283 -7.35 -18.94 -4.66
N PRO A 284 -7.37 -20.27 -4.81
CA PRO A 284 -8.30 -20.93 -5.70
C PRO A 284 -9.75 -20.62 -5.35
N SER A 285 -10.60 -20.49 -6.36
CA SER A 285 -12.05 -20.29 -6.20
C SER A 285 -12.74 -21.61 -5.83
N GLN A 286 -12.22 -22.73 -6.35
CA GLN A 286 -12.65 -24.10 -6.05
C GLN A 286 -11.44 -25.04 -6.08
N GLY A 287 -11.55 -26.20 -5.49
CA GLY A 287 -10.46 -27.18 -5.39
C GLY A 287 -9.45 -26.81 -4.32
N THR A 288 -8.30 -27.50 -4.32
CA THR A 288 -7.29 -27.34 -3.28
C THR A 288 -5.87 -27.38 -3.88
N TYR A 289 -4.98 -26.58 -3.32
CA TYR A 289 -3.55 -26.60 -3.58
C TYR A 289 -2.82 -27.02 -2.32
N TYR A 290 -2.01 -28.06 -2.41
CA TYR A 290 -1.13 -28.55 -1.34
C TYR A 290 0.34 -28.38 -1.74
N LEU A 291 1.14 -27.86 -0.82
CA LEU A 291 2.60 -27.82 -0.93
C LEU A 291 3.18 -28.49 0.32
N GLN A 292 3.97 -29.55 0.14
CA GLN A 292 4.52 -30.35 1.25
C GLN A 292 3.44 -30.77 2.26
N GLY A 293 2.27 -31.16 1.79
CA GLY A 293 1.13 -31.53 2.62
C GLY A 293 0.34 -30.39 3.27
N HIS A 294 0.78 -29.14 3.14
CA HIS A 294 0.07 -27.95 3.66
C HIS A 294 -0.90 -27.41 2.60
N ALA A 295 -2.15 -27.20 3.00
CA ALA A 295 -3.16 -26.62 2.10
C ALA A 295 -3.03 -25.09 2.03
N LEU A 296 -3.22 -24.53 0.83
CA LEU A 296 -3.27 -23.08 0.61
C LEU A 296 -4.60 -22.51 1.10
N ASP A 297 -4.53 -21.61 2.06
CA ASP A 297 -5.63 -20.79 2.56
C ASP A 297 -5.21 -19.33 2.78
N ALA A 298 -6.13 -18.49 3.22
CA ALA A 298 -5.86 -17.07 3.49
C ALA A 298 -4.84 -16.83 4.62
N ASN A 299 -4.60 -17.81 5.50
CA ASN A 299 -3.66 -17.69 6.60
C ASN A 299 -2.28 -18.27 6.24
N SER A 300 -2.22 -19.24 5.33
CA SER A 300 -0.99 -19.91 4.87
C SER A 300 -0.31 -19.23 3.68
N SER A 301 -0.96 -18.29 3.01
CA SER A 301 -0.45 -17.60 1.81
C SER A 301 0.96 -17.04 1.97
N ALA A 302 1.28 -16.42 3.12
CA ALA A 302 2.62 -15.90 3.40
C ALA A 302 3.68 -17.02 3.49
N TRP A 303 3.32 -18.15 4.10
CA TRP A 303 4.19 -19.33 4.18
C TRP A 303 4.48 -19.91 2.79
N PHE A 304 3.45 -20.04 1.92
CA PHE A 304 3.62 -20.48 0.53
C PHE A 304 4.57 -19.56 -0.26
N ALA A 305 4.43 -18.25 -0.11
CA ALA A 305 5.33 -17.28 -0.74
C ALA A 305 6.79 -17.44 -0.25
N ASP A 306 6.98 -17.89 0.99
CA ASP A 306 8.31 -18.15 1.54
C ASP A 306 8.92 -19.49 1.10
N GLN A 307 8.12 -20.45 0.64
CA GLN A 307 8.63 -21.75 0.15
C GLN A 307 9.12 -21.70 -1.30
N SER A 308 8.74 -20.68 -2.07
CA SER A 308 9.07 -20.56 -3.48
C SER A 308 9.96 -19.38 -3.82
N ALA A 309 10.86 -19.52 -4.79
CA ALA A 309 11.56 -18.43 -5.45
C ALA A 309 10.98 -18.25 -6.86
N LEU A 310 10.64 -17.02 -7.21
CA LEU A 310 10.08 -16.66 -8.52
C LEU A 310 11.08 -15.85 -9.33
N VAL A 311 11.36 -16.28 -10.56
CA VAL A 311 12.01 -15.50 -11.60
C VAL A 311 10.93 -15.14 -12.63
N GLN A 312 10.67 -13.85 -12.76
CA GLN A 312 9.67 -13.32 -13.69
C GLN A 312 10.28 -13.01 -15.06
N GLN A 313 9.48 -12.95 -16.10
CA GLN A 313 9.87 -12.55 -17.44
C GLN A 313 10.48 -11.12 -17.44
N HIS A 314 9.88 -10.19 -16.70
CA HIS A 314 10.44 -8.86 -16.45
C HIS A 314 11.09 -8.84 -15.08
N THR A 315 12.40 -8.84 -15.05
CA THR A 315 13.16 -8.91 -13.81
C THR A 315 13.31 -7.54 -13.16
N TRP A 316 13.08 -7.48 -11.86
CA TRP A 316 13.35 -6.27 -11.07
C TRP A 316 14.72 -6.35 -10.41
N ILE A 317 15.59 -5.39 -10.71
CA ILE A 317 16.91 -5.25 -10.09
C ILE A 317 16.87 -4.04 -9.14
N PHE A 318 17.23 -4.28 -7.89
CA PHE A 318 17.21 -3.21 -6.87
C PHE A 318 18.44 -2.31 -7.00
N THR A 319 18.21 -1.02 -6.82
CA THR A 319 19.30 -0.02 -6.78
C THR A 319 20.36 -0.41 -5.77
N GLY A 320 21.63 -0.38 -6.18
CA GLY A 320 22.77 -0.78 -5.37
C GLY A 320 23.85 -1.41 -6.23
N THR A 321 24.48 -2.47 -5.73
CA THR A 321 25.53 -3.23 -6.43
C THR A 321 25.05 -4.64 -6.77
N ILE A 322 25.80 -5.36 -7.62
CA ILE A 322 25.57 -6.79 -7.88
C ILE A 322 25.59 -7.57 -6.57
N ARG A 323 26.61 -7.34 -5.71
CA ARG A 323 26.73 -7.93 -4.37
C ARG A 323 25.48 -7.68 -3.53
N SER A 324 25.01 -6.46 -3.44
CA SER A 324 23.84 -6.11 -2.63
C SER A 324 22.57 -6.80 -3.11
N ASN A 325 22.40 -6.98 -4.42
CA ASN A 325 21.30 -7.71 -5.00
C ASN A 325 21.33 -9.22 -4.69
N LEU A 326 22.50 -9.84 -4.70
CA LEU A 326 22.69 -11.24 -4.34
C LEU A 326 22.50 -11.46 -2.83
N MET A 327 23.11 -10.63 -2.00
CA MET A 327 23.03 -10.73 -0.54
C MET A 327 21.63 -10.42 0.03
N MET A 328 20.74 -9.84 -0.76
CA MET A 328 19.35 -9.60 -0.35
C MET A 328 18.62 -10.90 0.01
N VAL A 329 18.87 -11.97 -0.73
CA VAL A 329 18.25 -13.29 -0.50
C VAL A 329 19.11 -14.21 0.37
N ALA A 330 20.42 -13.97 0.43
CA ALA A 330 21.39 -14.74 1.22
C ALA A 330 22.36 -13.82 1.97
N PRO A 331 21.92 -13.10 3.03
CA PRO A 331 22.73 -12.09 3.72
C PRO A 331 24.04 -12.61 4.34
N ARG A 332 24.14 -13.94 4.55
CA ARG A 332 25.28 -14.61 5.17
C ARG A 332 26.11 -15.46 4.18
N ALA A 333 25.81 -15.37 2.88
CA ALA A 333 26.55 -16.13 1.88
C ALA A 333 28.02 -15.65 1.85
N SER A 334 28.96 -16.61 1.72
CA SER A 334 30.36 -16.31 1.48
C SER A 334 30.55 -15.73 0.08
N GLU A 335 31.61 -15.01 -0.14
CA GLU A 335 31.93 -14.47 -1.47
C GLU A 335 32.10 -15.58 -2.51
N ASP A 336 32.70 -16.70 -2.13
CA ASP A 336 32.85 -17.87 -3.01
C ASP A 336 31.51 -18.39 -3.46
N ARG A 337 30.50 -18.43 -2.58
CA ARG A 337 29.15 -18.87 -2.92
C ARG A 337 28.43 -17.90 -3.88
N LEU A 338 28.71 -16.60 -3.77
CA LEU A 338 28.19 -15.62 -4.72
C LEU A 338 28.80 -15.85 -6.11
N TRP A 339 30.10 -16.08 -6.19
CA TRP A 339 30.80 -16.36 -7.45
C TRP A 339 30.33 -17.69 -8.06
N GLU A 340 30.19 -18.74 -7.29
CA GLU A 340 29.67 -20.04 -7.74
C GLU A 340 28.29 -19.90 -8.39
N CYS A 341 27.37 -19.14 -7.75
CA CYS A 341 26.06 -18.87 -8.35
C CYS A 341 26.14 -18.05 -9.64
N LEU A 342 27.05 -17.08 -9.72
CA LEU A 342 27.27 -16.32 -10.94
C LEU A 342 27.87 -17.17 -12.05
N GLU A 343 28.74 -18.13 -11.72
CA GLU A 343 29.27 -19.10 -12.66
C GLU A 343 28.17 -20.01 -13.20
N THR A 344 27.30 -20.51 -12.32
CA THR A 344 26.15 -21.36 -12.68
C THR A 344 25.26 -20.67 -13.72
N VAL A 345 25.00 -19.38 -13.59
CA VAL A 345 24.16 -18.64 -14.55
C VAL A 345 24.96 -18.00 -15.70
N GLY A 346 26.26 -18.29 -15.83
CA GLY A 346 27.11 -17.78 -16.90
C GLY A 346 27.37 -16.26 -16.85
N LEU A 347 27.27 -15.63 -15.68
CA LEU A 347 27.45 -14.18 -15.51
C LEU A 347 28.81 -13.82 -14.89
N ALA A 348 29.52 -14.79 -14.30
CA ALA A 348 30.75 -14.55 -13.55
C ALA A 348 31.87 -13.88 -14.36
N ALA A 349 32.09 -14.31 -15.62
CA ALA A 349 33.13 -13.75 -16.48
C ALA A 349 32.88 -12.26 -16.74
N GLU A 350 31.66 -11.87 -17.02
CA GLU A 350 31.30 -10.47 -17.28
C GLU A 350 31.43 -9.63 -16.00
N VAL A 351 30.99 -10.14 -14.85
CA VAL A 351 31.13 -9.45 -13.57
C VAL A 351 32.59 -9.27 -13.18
N ARG A 352 33.47 -10.25 -13.45
CA ARG A 352 34.94 -10.11 -13.24
C ARG A 352 35.58 -9.07 -14.16
N ALA A 353 35.02 -8.85 -15.34
CA ALA A 353 35.48 -7.84 -16.28
C ALA A 353 35.05 -6.42 -15.90
N PHE A 354 34.05 -6.26 -15.05
CA PHE A 354 33.70 -4.93 -14.55
C PHE A 354 34.74 -4.39 -13.60
N ALA A 355 35.01 -3.06 -13.66
CA ALA A 355 36.06 -2.41 -12.88
C ALA A 355 35.94 -2.62 -11.35
N GLN A 356 34.73 -2.84 -10.86
CA GLN A 356 34.43 -3.03 -9.42
C GLN A 356 33.93 -4.45 -9.10
N GLY A 357 33.93 -5.38 -10.06
CA GLY A 357 33.49 -6.75 -9.85
C GLY A 357 32.09 -6.84 -9.25
N LEU A 358 31.94 -7.57 -8.13
CA LEU A 358 30.68 -7.68 -7.41
C LEU A 358 30.14 -6.35 -6.88
N ASP A 359 30.99 -5.37 -6.64
CA ASP A 359 30.60 -4.06 -6.10
C ASP A 359 30.24 -3.04 -7.21
N THR A 360 30.11 -3.51 -8.45
CA THR A 360 29.66 -2.70 -9.59
C THR A 360 28.22 -2.22 -9.34
N PRO A 361 27.98 -0.88 -9.42
CA PRO A 361 26.65 -0.30 -9.30
C PRO A 361 25.76 -0.72 -10.47
N VAL A 362 24.54 -1.16 -10.17
CA VAL A 362 23.56 -1.59 -11.19
C VAL A 362 22.59 -0.49 -11.63
N GLY A 363 22.59 0.67 -10.95
CA GLY A 363 21.69 1.79 -11.24
C GLY A 363 20.27 1.60 -10.73
N GLU A 364 19.41 2.57 -11.06
CA GLU A 364 17.97 2.45 -10.78
C GLU A 364 17.37 1.42 -11.75
N ASP A 365 16.59 0.48 -11.23
CA ASP A 365 15.96 -0.59 -12.01
C ASP A 365 16.92 -1.43 -12.87
N GLY A 366 18.22 -1.41 -12.51
CA GLY A 366 19.25 -2.19 -13.21
C GLY A 366 19.65 -1.65 -14.58
N TYR A 367 19.41 -0.39 -14.88
CA TYR A 367 19.67 0.19 -16.21
C TYR A 367 21.14 0.08 -16.68
N ALA A 368 22.09 -0.11 -15.75
CA ALA A 368 23.51 -0.31 -16.07
C ALA A 368 23.84 -1.74 -16.55
N LEU A 369 22.86 -2.66 -16.50
CA LEU A 369 22.99 -4.03 -16.98
C LEU A 369 22.20 -4.21 -18.29
N SER A 370 22.70 -5.08 -19.17
CA SER A 370 21.87 -5.54 -20.29
C SER A 370 20.68 -6.36 -19.80
N GLY A 371 19.61 -6.47 -20.59
CA GLY A 371 18.45 -7.28 -20.24
C GLY A 371 18.82 -8.74 -19.89
N GLY A 372 19.73 -9.34 -20.66
CA GLY A 372 20.26 -10.68 -20.37
C GLY A 372 21.07 -10.76 -19.07
N GLN A 373 21.88 -9.75 -18.76
CA GLN A 373 22.62 -9.67 -17.49
C GLN A 373 21.67 -9.54 -16.30
N ALA A 374 20.67 -8.67 -16.41
CA ALA A 374 19.65 -8.50 -15.38
C ALA A 374 18.87 -9.79 -15.11
N GLN A 375 18.52 -10.52 -16.17
CA GLN A 375 17.80 -11.78 -16.08
C GLN A 375 18.66 -12.87 -15.43
N ARG A 376 19.95 -13.01 -15.83
CA ARG A 376 20.90 -13.94 -15.20
C ARG A 376 21.16 -13.57 -13.73
N LEU A 377 21.25 -12.30 -13.38
CA LEU A 377 21.37 -11.86 -11.99
C LEU A 377 20.13 -12.22 -11.15
N SER A 378 18.93 -12.10 -11.72
CA SER A 378 17.69 -12.52 -11.06
C SER A 378 17.65 -14.03 -10.84
N LEU A 379 18.10 -14.82 -11.84
CA LEU A 379 18.22 -16.26 -11.71
C LEU A 379 19.24 -16.64 -10.63
N ALA A 380 20.42 -16.00 -10.59
CA ALA A 380 21.40 -16.19 -9.51
C ALA A 380 20.80 -15.94 -8.12
N ARG A 381 19.99 -14.89 -7.96
CA ARG A 381 19.25 -14.66 -6.70
C ARG A 381 18.33 -15.82 -6.34
N ALA A 382 17.58 -16.36 -7.31
CA ALA A 382 16.69 -17.48 -7.08
C ALA A 382 17.45 -18.75 -6.67
N LEU A 383 18.60 -19.02 -7.28
CA LEU A 383 19.47 -20.16 -6.96
C LEU A 383 20.13 -20.02 -5.58
N LEU A 384 20.55 -18.79 -5.21
CA LEU A 384 21.09 -18.49 -3.88
C LEU A 384 20.06 -18.66 -2.77
N SER A 385 18.77 -18.53 -3.08
CA SER A 385 17.72 -18.73 -2.10
C SER A 385 17.71 -20.19 -1.64
N GLN A 386 17.47 -20.42 -0.34
CA GLN A 386 17.36 -21.76 0.23
C GLN A 386 15.99 -22.42 -0.05
N ARG A 387 15.19 -21.85 -0.96
CA ARG A 387 13.84 -22.31 -1.26
C ARG A 387 13.88 -23.53 -2.15
N GLU A 388 13.03 -24.49 -1.84
CA GLU A 388 12.99 -25.80 -2.54
C GLU A 388 12.21 -25.74 -3.84
N LEU A 389 11.24 -24.81 -3.96
CA LEU A 389 10.44 -24.63 -5.18
C LEU A 389 10.96 -23.44 -5.99
N LEU A 390 11.36 -23.68 -7.22
CA LEU A 390 11.69 -22.65 -8.20
C LEU A 390 10.56 -22.50 -9.22
N LEU A 391 9.98 -21.31 -9.24
CA LEU A 391 8.98 -20.90 -10.24
C LEU A 391 9.68 -20.01 -11.26
N LEU A 392 9.71 -20.39 -12.51
CA LEU A 392 10.44 -19.70 -13.57
C LEU A 392 9.46 -19.30 -14.69
N ASP A 393 9.23 -18.01 -14.87
CA ASP A 393 8.35 -17.47 -15.92
C ASP A 393 9.19 -16.89 -17.06
N GLU A 394 9.38 -17.67 -18.11
CA GLU A 394 10.20 -17.35 -19.29
C GLU A 394 11.61 -16.81 -18.95
N PRO A 395 12.40 -17.53 -18.12
CA PRO A 395 13.65 -17.01 -17.55
C PRO A 395 14.75 -16.71 -18.57
N THR A 396 14.57 -17.13 -19.84
CA THR A 396 15.55 -16.97 -20.91
C THR A 396 15.03 -16.10 -22.07
N SER A 397 13.89 -15.41 -21.91
CA SER A 397 13.23 -14.67 -23.01
C SER A 397 14.06 -13.53 -23.60
N GLN A 398 15.01 -12.97 -22.82
CA GLN A 398 15.89 -11.85 -23.23
C GLN A 398 17.35 -12.25 -23.37
N ILE A 399 17.63 -13.55 -23.46
CA ILE A 399 18.97 -14.11 -23.48
C ILE A 399 19.26 -14.68 -24.87
N ASP A 400 20.52 -14.57 -25.34
CA ASP A 400 20.99 -15.17 -26.58
C ASP A 400 21.02 -16.71 -26.48
N LEU A 401 21.00 -17.38 -27.63
CA LEU A 401 20.89 -18.85 -27.71
C LEU A 401 22.04 -19.60 -27.03
N GLU A 402 23.26 -19.05 -27.06
CA GLU A 402 24.43 -19.69 -26.45
C GLU A 402 24.33 -19.63 -24.91
N SER A 403 24.02 -18.47 -24.38
CA SER A 403 23.76 -18.29 -22.95
C SER A 403 22.53 -19.05 -22.45
N GLU A 404 21.49 -19.19 -23.29
CA GLU A 404 20.30 -19.99 -22.99
C GLU A 404 20.63 -21.46 -22.73
N ALA A 405 21.43 -22.07 -23.64
CA ALA A 405 21.83 -23.45 -23.50
C ALA A 405 22.61 -23.70 -22.20
N ALA A 406 23.55 -22.82 -21.86
CA ALA A 406 24.30 -22.89 -20.62
C ALA A 406 23.42 -22.79 -19.37
N ILE A 407 22.46 -21.86 -19.37
CA ILE A 407 21.52 -21.68 -18.26
C ILE A 407 20.61 -22.91 -18.11
N THR A 408 20.11 -23.43 -19.22
CA THR A 408 19.22 -24.59 -19.18
C THR A 408 19.95 -25.83 -18.63
N GLN A 409 21.22 -26.02 -19.04
CA GLN A 409 22.06 -27.06 -18.47
C GLN A 409 22.33 -26.87 -16.98
N ALA A 410 22.59 -25.63 -16.54
CA ALA A 410 22.77 -25.30 -15.13
C ALA A 410 21.50 -25.56 -14.31
N LEU A 411 20.33 -25.23 -14.85
CA LEU A 411 19.04 -25.55 -14.22
C LEU A 411 18.82 -27.06 -14.09
N ALA A 412 19.28 -27.87 -15.05
CA ALA A 412 19.21 -29.34 -14.96
C ALA A 412 20.05 -29.90 -13.80
N GLU A 413 21.21 -29.30 -13.49
CA GLU A 413 21.99 -29.66 -12.31
C GLU A 413 21.26 -29.26 -11.01
N VAL A 414 20.65 -28.07 -10.98
CA VAL A 414 19.91 -27.56 -9.81
C VAL A 414 18.63 -28.38 -9.57
N ALA A 415 17.99 -28.93 -10.61
CA ALA A 415 16.80 -29.76 -10.51
C ALA A 415 17.03 -31.05 -9.71
N LYS A 416 18.29 -31.48 -9.54
CA LYS A 416 18.61 -32.63 -8.68
C LYS A 416 18.37 -32.35 -7.20
N GLU A 417 18.37 -31.07 -6.80
CA GLU A 417 18.22 -30.63 -5.42
C GLU A 417 16.93 -29.83 -5.18
N LYS A 418 16.33 -29.29 -6.23
CA LYS A 418 15.16 -28.39 -6.14
C LYS A 418 14.06 -28.81 -7.11
N THR A 419 12.82 -28.61 -6.72
CA THR A 419 11.66 -28.79 -7.60
C THR A 419 11.49 -27.58 -8.49
N ILE A 420 11.35 -27.77 -9.81
CA ILE A 420 11.28 -26.68 -10.78
C ILE A 420 9.95 -26.72 -11.54
N VAL A 421 9.25 -25.59 -11.56
CA VAL A 421 8.13 -25.34 -12.47
C VAL A 421 8.53 -24.22 -13.43
N LEU A 422 8.71 -24.58 -14.69
CA LEU A 422 9.17 -23.68 -15.74
C LEU A 422 8.02 -23.37 -16.71
N LEU A 423 7.65 -22.12 -16.84
CA LEU A 423 6.83 -21.65 -17.96
C LEU A 423 7.73 -21.24 -19.11
N THR A 424 7.55 -21.86 -20.27
CA THR A 424 8.35 -21.53 -21.46
C THR A 424 7.60 -21.87 -22.73
N HIS A 425 7.96 -21.18 -23.81
CA HIS A 425 7.57 -21.54 -25.16
C HIS A 425 8.78 -22.03 -25.99
N ARG A 426 9.97 -22.12 -25.38
CA ARG A 426 11.22 -22.49 -26.05
C ARG A 426 11.45 -23.99 -25.99
N ALA A 427 11.65 -24.58 -27.18
CA ALA A 427 11.83 -26.04 -27.33
C ALA A 427 13.09 -26.54 -26.59
N SER A 428 14.19 -25.76 -26.59
CA SER A 428 15.45 -26.09 -25.91
C SER A 428 15.27 -26.39 -24.42
N ALA A 429 14.43 -25.62 -23.73
CA ALA A 429 14.17 -25.79 -22.30
C ALA A 429 13.24 -26.98 -22.01
N LEU A 430 12.40 -27.39 -22.97
CA LEU A 430 11.52 -28.53 -22.83
C LEU A 430 12.28 -29.88 -22.86
N GLU A 431 13.46 -29.93 -23.51
CA GLU A 431 14.25 -31.17 -23.62
C GLU A 431 14.80 -31.67 -22.28
N PHE A 432 15.02 -30.77 -21.33
CA PHE A 432 15.59 -31.08 -20.03
C PHE A 432 14.53 -31.34 -18.94
N ALA A 433 13.27 -31.00 -19.19
CA ALA A 433 12.20 -31.24 -18.23
C ALA A 433 11.84 -32.73 -18.15
N ASP A 434 11.56 -33.24 -16.94
CA ASP A 434 11.10 -34.60 -16.73
C ASP A 434 9.71 -34.81 -17.33
N ARG A 435 8.85 -33.78 -17.23
CA ARG A 435 7.50 -33.78 -17.80
C ARG A 435 7.18 -32.44 -18.47
N VAL A 436 6.45 -32.54 -19.56
CA VAL A 436 5.97 -31.39 -20.31
C VAL A 436 4.45 -31.34 -20.28
N LEU A 437 3.87 -30.24 -19.81
CA LEU A 437 2.44 -30.01 -19.75
C LEU A 437 2.05 -28.90 -20.71
N TYR A 438 0.89 -29.01 -21.30
CA TYR A 438 0.33 -27.96 -22.17
C TYR A 438 -0.90 -27.37 -21.52
N LEU A 439 -0.83 -26.07 -21.23
CA LEU A 439 -1.96 -25.30 -20.68
C LEU A 439 -2.72 -24.66 -21.84
N GLN A 440 -3.97 -25.06 -22.01
CA GLN A 440 -4.87 -24.54 -23.03
C GLN A 440 -6.28 -24.39 -22.46
N ASP A 441 -6.91 -23.24 -22.74
CA ASP A 441 -8.28 -22.95 -22.29
C ASP A 441 -8.49 -23.18 -20.79
N GLY A 442 -7.47 -22.86 -19.99
CA GLY A 442 -7.48 -23.03 -18.53
C GLY A 442 -7.30 -24.47 -18.03
N ALA A 443 -7.08 -25.46 -18.90
CA ALA A 443 -6.86 -26.86 -18.54
C ALA A 443 -5.43 -27.33 -18.87
N LEU A 444 -4.88 -28.20 -18.02
CA LEU A 444 -3.56 -28.85 -18.23
C LEU A 444 -3.73 -30.18 -18.96
N LYS A 445 -2.87 -30.43 -19.94
CA LYS A 445 -2.75 -31.72 -20.63
C LYS A 445 -1.29 -32.15 -20.66
N GLU A 446 -1.01 -33.40 -20.33
CA GLU A 446 0.34 -33.93 -20.43
C GLU A 446 0.69 -34.19 -21.89
N VAL A 447 1.86 -33.74 -22.32
CA VAL A 447 2.40 -34.00 -23.66
C VAL A 447 3.27 -35.24 -23.55
N VAL A 448 2.79 -36.35 -24.09
CA VAL A 448 3.58 -37.57 -24.18
C VAL A 448 4.68 -37.32 -25.22
N ARG A 449 5.97 -37.47 -24.80
CA ARG A 449 7.16 -37.37 -25.66
C ARG A 449 7.29 -38.55 -26.61
#